data_f6e81b77ce241a0500c65704f5bb8036
#
_entry.id   f6e81b77ce241a0500c65704f5bb8036
#
_cell.length_a   1.000
_cell.length_b   1.000
_cell.length_c   1.000
_cell.angle_alpha   90.00
_cell.angle_beta   90.00
_cell.angle_gamma   90.00
#
_symmetry.space_group_name_H-M   'P 1'
#
loop_
_entity.id
_entity.type
_entity.pdbx_description
1 polymer ?
#
loop_
_entity_poly.entity_id
_entity_poly.type
_entity_poly.pdbx_seq_one_letter_code
_entity_poly.pdbx_strand_id
1 'polypeptide(L)' 'MAKLLNLLEWANSTYSTPPSLSTLRRWAREGRIYPAPELHGKEYKVQPDAIYVDPS' A
#
# COMPACT_ATOMS: atom_id res chain seq x y z
N MET A 1 19.27 -1.72 0.31
CA MET A 1 18.02 -2.46 0.19
C MET A 1 16.86 -1.61 0.65
N ALA A 2 15.79 -1.61 -0.10
CA ALA A 2 14.62 -0.83 0.26
C ALA A 2 13.87 -1.50 1.42
N LYS A 3 13.45 -0.69 2.37
CA LYS A 3 12.63 -1.17 3.46
C LYS A 3 11.18 -1.24 3.03
N LEU A 4 10.48 -2.25 3.50
CA LEU A 4 9.05 -2.29 3.30
C LEU A 4 8.38 -1.28 4.22
N LEU A 5 7.34 -0.63 3.71
CA LEU A 5 6.58 0.38 4.45
C LEU A 5 5.23 -0.20 4.82
N ASN A 6 4.64 0.29 5.92
CA ASN A 6 3.24 -0.06 6.16
C ASN A 6 2.37 0.78 5.23
N LEU A 7 1.07 0.47 5.18
CA LEU A 7 0.16 1.15 4.26
C LEU A 7 0.13 2.65 4.47
N LEU A 8 0.10 3.09 5.73
CA LEU A 8 0.05 4.51 6.03
C LEU A 8 1.33 5.22 5.61
N GLU A 9 2.47 4.62 5.86
CA GLU A 9 3.75 5.21 5.47
C GLU A 9 3.85 5.32 3.96
N TRP A 10 3.45 4.27 3.26
CA TRP A 10 3.48 4.29 1.81
C TRP A 10 2.56 5.38 1.26
N ALA A 11 1.34 5.47 1.81
CA ALA A 11 0.38 6.46 1.35
C ALA A 11 0.87 7.88 1.61
N ASN A 12 1.48 8.11 2.79
CA ASN A 12 2.00 9.44 3.12
C ASN A 12 3.12 9.86 2.19
N SER A 13 3.93 8.93 1.72
CA SER A 13 5.01 9.28 0.81
C SER A 13 4.55 9.35 -0.64
N THR A 14 3.40 8.75 -0.98
CA THR A 14 2.90 8.72 -2.35
C THR A 14 1.89 9.83 -2.62
N TYR A 15 1.07 10.16 -1.63
CA TYR A 15 0.00 11.15 -1.79
C TYR A 15 0.19 12.31 -0.84
N SER A 16 -0.17 13.51 -1.27
CA SER A 16 -0.20 14.66 -0.40
C SER A 16 -1.40 14.58 0.55
N THR A 17 -2.49 13.97 0.09
CA THR A 17 -3.68 13.75 0.91
C THR A 17 -4.04 12.27 0.83
N PRO A 18 -3.41 11.44 1.66
CA PRO A 18 -3.63 10.00 1.57
C PRO A 18 -5.03 9.60 2.02
N PRO A 19 -5.56 8.49 1.46
CA PRO A 19 -6.86 7.99 1.88
C PRO A 19 -6.77 7.36 3.27
N SER A 20 -7.94 7.03 3.83
CA SER A 20 -7.99 6.41 5.14
C SER A 20 -7.37 5.01 5.11
N LEU A 21 -7.01 4.51 6.28
CA LEU A 21 -6.44 3.17 6.39
C LEU A 21 -7.39 2.10 5.87
N SER A 22 -8.69 2.28 6.09
CA SER A 22 -9.68 1.34 5.58
C SER A 22 -9.62 1.22 4.06
N THR A 23 -9.48 2.36 3.39
CA THR A 23 -9.36 2.37 1.93
C THR A 23 -8.08 1.69 1.49
N LEU A 24 -6.98 1.95 2.18
CA LEU A 24 -5.70 1.33 1.83
C LEU A 24 -5.76 -0.19 2.00
N ARG A 25 -6.41 -0.66 3.05
CA ARG A 25 -6.58 -2.10 3.27
C ARG A 25 -7.41 -2.73 2.16
N ARG A 26 -8.44 -2.03 1.72
CA ARG A 26 -9.26 -2.51 0.60
C ARG A 26 -8.42 -2.63 -0.66
N TRP A 27 -7.62 -1.62 -0.95
CA TRP A 27 -6.74 -1.67 -2.12
C TRP A 27 -5.79 -2.86 -2.05
N ALA A 28 -5.24 -3.13 -0.87
CA ALA A 28 -4.34 -4.27 -0.70
C ALA A 28 -5.06 -5.59 -0.96
N ARG A 29 -6.29 -5.71 -0.47
CA ARG A 29 -7.07 -6.93 -0.67
C ARG A 29 -7.51 -7.12 -2.11
N GLU A 30 -7.80 -6.02 -2.80
CA GLU A 30 -8.29 -6.08 -4.18
C GLU A 30 -7.18 -6.11 -5.22
N GLY A 31 -5.94 -6.05 -4.78
CA GLY A 31 -4.81 -6.08 -5.71
C GLY A 31 -4.63 -4.80 -6.49
N ARG A 32 -4.95 -3.68 -5.88
CA ARG A 32 -4.84 -2.37 -6.53
C ARG A 32 -3.49 -1.71 -6.31
N ILE A 33 -2.56 -2.40 -5.68
CA ILE A 33 -1.22 -1.89 -5.43
C ILE A 33 -0.22 -2.85 -6.05
N TYR A 34 0.69 -2.33 -6.83
CA TYR A 34 1.70 -3.16 -7.49
C TYR A 34 3.09 -2.62 -7.18
N PRO A 35 4.04 -3.45 -6.78
CA PRO A 35 3.88 -4.88 -6.48
C PRO A 35 2.90 -5.12 -5.34
N ALA A 36 2.28 -6.31 -5.34
CA ALA A 36 1.27 -6.62 -4.35
C ALA A 36 1.83 -6.54 -2.93
N PRO A 37 1.09 -5.95 -2.00
CA PRO A 37 1.55 -5.88 -0.61
C PRO A 37 1.64 -7.27 -0.01
N GLU A 38 2.55 -7.44 0.93
CA GLU A 38 2.70 -8.69 1.66
C GLU A 38 2.08 -8.55 3.04
N LEU A 39 1.42 -9.59 3.50
CA LEU A 39 0.84 -9.60 4.83
C LEU A 39 1.84 -10.21 5.81
N HIS A 40 2.33 -9.39 6.71
CA HIS A 40 3.26 -9.83 7.75
C HIS A 40 2.55 -9.75 9.10
N GLY A 41 2.09 -10.89 9.57
CA GLY A 41 1.28 -10.92 10.77
C GLY A 41 -0.07 -10.25 10.50
N LYS A 42 -0.32 -9.14 11.16
CA LYS A 42 -1.56 -8.40 10.99
C LYS A 42 -1.39 -7.12 10.20
N GLU A 43 -0.19 -6.90 9.64
CA GLU A 43 0.10 -5.67 8.91
C GLU A 43 0.48 -5.97 7.47
N TYR A 44 -0.04 -5.17 6.57
CA TYR A 44 0.40 -5.20 5.18
C TYR A 44 1.70 -4.40 5.06
N LYS A 45 2.63 -4.96 4.31
CA LYS A 45 3.90 -4.29 4.01
C LYS A 45 3.97 -4.03 2.52
N VAL A 46 4.33 -2.81 2.15
CA VAL A 46 4.31 -2.34 0.78
C VAL A 46 5.72 -1.89 0.41
N GLN A 47 6.14 -2.17 -0.81
CA GLN A 47 7.44 -1.69 -1.27
C GLN A 47 7.38 -0.17 -1.43
N PRO A 48 8.49 0.53 -1.15
CA PRO A 48 8.48 1.99 -1.21
C PRO A 48 8.23 2.55 -2.61
N ASP A 49 8.48 1.77 -3.64
CA ASP A 49 8.24 2.18 -5.03
C ASP A 49 6.93 1.65 -5.58
N ALA A 50 6.08 1.10 -4.74
CA ALA A 50 4.79 0.58 -5.18
C ALA A 50 3.90 1.70 -5.69
N ILE A 51 3.03 1.37 -6.64
CA ILE A 51 2.13 2.34 -7.25
C ILE A 51 0.69 1.82 -7.18
N TYR A 52 -0.25 2.75 -7.26
CA TYR A 52 -1.67 2.38 -7.33
C TYR A 52 -2.00 1.96 -8.77
N VAL A 53 -2.65 0.83 -8.91
CA VAL A 53 -3.04 0.30 -10.20
C VAL A 53 -4.56 0.20 -10.25
N ASP A 54 -5.16 0.82 -11.26
CA ASP A 54 -6.60 0.73 -11.47
C ASP A 54 -6.91 -0.59 -12.18
N PRO A 55 -7.72 -1.45 -11.58
CA PRO A 55 -8.00 -2.76 -12.17
C PRO A 55 -9.02 -2.74 -13.32
N SER A 56 -9.52 -1.60 -13.69
CA SER A 56 -10.54 -1.50 -14.73
C SER A 56 -10.14 -2.12 -16.05
#